data_ab80e36c200b24467f24f904d94353cd
#
_entry.id   ab80e36c200b24467f24f904d94353cd
#
_cell.length_a   1.000
_cell.length_b   1.000
_cell.length_c   1.000
_cell.angle_alpha   90.00
_cell.angle_beta   90.00
_cell.angle_gamma   90.00
#
_symmetry.space_group_name_H-M   'P 1'
#
loop_
_entity.id
_entity.type
_entity.pdbx_description
1 polymer ?
#
loop_
_entity_poly.entity_id
_entity_poly.type
_entity_poly.pdbx_seq_one_letter_code
_entity_poly.pdbx_strand_id
1 'polypeptide(L)'
;TVTVKTGSAAQPVLSESMFTLTITEKIPHPTHKLKLEQDRNSFVYVRKWLSSNPAVATVSSNGTVTAESSGKAVISAVTTAGQVLRCTVTVTSEVGRVTLSKNAMLLQSVGASQKLTAQVAGQTSKKKNPGLTWLSSNPAVARVSADGLVTAVGDGEAMILAITPEGRADACYVAVGAAAWRFRSEEELAETLTLTGQLPYSDGK
;
A
#
# COMPACT_ATOMS: atom_id res chain seq x y z
N THR A 1 -6.41 27.63 -57.41
CA THR A 1 -6.93 26.59 -56.48
C THR A 1 -6.08 26.62 -55.22
N VAL A 2 -6.61 27.25 -54.17
CA VAL A 2 -5.92 27.29 -52.85
C VAL A 2 -6.35 26.02 -52.11
N THR A 3 -5.41 25.04 -51.96
CA THR A 3 -5.62 23.85 -51.15
C THR A 3 -5.38 24.23 -49.69
N VAL A 4 -6.46 24.45 -48.95
CA VAL A 4 -6.39 24.59 -47.47
C VAL A 4 -6.12 23.21 -46.90
N LYS A 5 -4.90 22.92 -46.46
CA LYS A 5 -4.61 21.79 -45.58
C LYS A 5 -5.32 22.05 -44.25
N THR A 6 -6.48 21.44 -44.06
CA THR A 6 -7.09 21.31 -42.71
C THR A 6 -6.24 20.31 -41.92
N GLY A 7 -5.19 20.80 -41.27
CA GLY A 7 -4.57 20.05 -40.19
C GLY A 7 -5.62 19.87 -39.10
N SER A 8 -6.00 18.61 -38.82
CA SER A 8 -6.84 18.31 -37.65
C SER A 8 -6.13 18.84 -36.42
N ALA A 9 -6.67 19.93 -35.82
CA ALA A 9 -6.15 20.42 -34.55
C ALA A 9 -6.20 19.29 -33.53
N ALA A 10 -5.09 19.03 -32.87
CA ALA A 10 -5.04 17.98 -31.86
C ALA A 10 -6.11 18.28 -30.78
N GLN A 11 -6.90 17.27 -30.47
CA GLN A 11 -7.95 17.40 -29.44
C GLN A 11 -7.29 17.69 -28.10
N PRO A 12 -7.84 18.60 -27.26
CA PRO A 12 -7.32 18.85 -25.94
C PRO A 12 -7.39 17.59 -25.07
N VAL A 13 -6.33 17.32 -24.31
CA VAL A 13 -6.21 16.19 -23.39
C VAL A 13 -5.77 16.67 -22.01
N LEU A 14 -5.96 15.87 -20.98
CA LEU A 14 -5.32 16.12 -19.68
C LEU A 14 -3.86 15.68 -19.73
N SER A 15 -3.01 16.36 -18.96
CA SER A 15 -1.57 16.02 -18.78
C SER A 15 -1.36 14.57 -18.40
N GLU A 16 -2.36 13.97 -17.76
CA GLU A 16 -2.32 12.58 -17.31
C GLU A 16 -3.73 11.96 -17.36
N SER A 17 -3.77 10.67 -17.69
CA SER A 17 -5.01 9.87 -17.67
C SER A 17 -5.21 9.14 -16.33
N MET A 18 -4.11 8.93 -15.58
CA MET A 18 -4.10 8.36 -14.24
C MET A 18 -2.85 8.77 -13.47
N PHE A 19 -2.97 8.84 -12.13
CA PHE A 19 -1.85 8.99 -11.21
C PHE A 19 -2.21 8.49 -9.81
N THR A 20 -1.19 8.34 -8.96
CA THR A 20 -1.35 7.93 -7.56
C THR A 20 -0.87 9.03 -6.62
N LEU A 21 -1.62 9.28 -5.55
CA LEU A 21 -1.23 10.11 -4.42
C LEU A 21 -1.11 9.24 -3.18
N THR A 22 -0.04 9.43 -2.41
CA THR A 22 0.17 8.66 -1.17
C THR A 22 0.09 9.59 0.03
N ILE A 23 -0.91 9.36 0.87
CA ILE A 23 -1.05 10.02 2.16
C ILE A 23 0.01 9.45 3.09
N THR A 24 0.84 10.33 3.63
CA THR A 24 1.83 9.99 4.65
C THR A 24 1.61 10.89 5.85
N GLU A 25 2.22 10.55 6.99
CA GLU A 25 2.14 11.42 8.17
C GLU A 25 2.72 12.82 7.93
N LYS A 26 3.81 12.89 7.15
CA LYS A 26 4.46 14.17 6.80
C LYS A 26 3.66 14.98 5.80
N ILE A 27 2.89 14.31 4.95
CA ILE A 27 2.06 14.90 3.89
C ILE A 27 0.67 14.28 3.96
N PRO A 28 -0.19 14.76 4.90
CA PRO A 28 -1.53 14.18 5.10
C PRO A 28 -2.49 14.48 3.94
N HIS A 29 -2.25 15.55 3.20
CA HIS A 29 -3.06 15.95 2.04
C HIS A 29 -2.14 16.23 0.83
N PRO A 30 -1.54 15.17 0.21
CA PRO A 30 -0.71 15.37 -0.97
C PRO A 30 -1.54 15.92 -2.12
N THR A 31 -0.91 16.78 -2.91
CA THR A 31 -1.58 17.45 -4.04
C THR A 31 -0.87 17.14 -5.35
N HIS A 32 -1.63 17.15 -6.44
CA HIS A 32 -1.13 17.03 -7.80
C HIS A 32 -1.86 17.97 -8.73
N LYS A 33 -1.13 18.55 -9.69
CA LYS A 33 -1.67 19.55 -10.63
C LYS A 33 -1.98 18.91 -11.97
N LEU A 34 -3.24 18.76 -12.31
CA LEU A 34 -3.68 18.43 -13.65
C LEU A 34 -3.72 19.69 -14.54
N LYS A 35 -3.26 19.56 -15.77
CA LYS A 35 -3.25 20.62 -16.78
C LYS A 35 -4.01 20.15 -18.02
N LEU A 36 -4.58 21.11 -18.74
CA LEU A 36 -5.10 20.89 -20.09
C LEU A 36 -3.94 21.07 -21.08
N GLU A 37 -3.62 20.04 -21.84
CA GLU A 37 -2.66 20.06 -22.92
C GLU A 37 -3.40 20.22 -24.25
N GLN A 38 -2.98 21.18 -25.05
CA GLN A 38 -3.60 21.54 -26.32
C GLN A 38 -2.62 22.31 -27.21
N ASP A 39 -2.97 22.45 -28.49
CA ASP A 39 -2.21 23.26 -29.42
C ASP A 39 -2.15 24.73 -28.99
N ARG A 40 -1.03 25.42 -29.29
CA ARG A 40 -0.82 26.83 -28.93
C ARG A 40 -1.87 27.79 -29.46
N ASN A 41 -2.57 27.42 -30.53
CA ASN A 41 -3.63 28.21 -31.16
C ASN A 41 -5.04 27.80 -30.70
N SER A 42 -5.15 26.89 -29.71
CA SER A 42 -6.43 26.49 -29.16
C SER A 42 -6.91 27.48 -28.11
N PHE A 43 -8.21 27.82 -28.16
CA PHE A 43 -8.87 28.70 -27.18
C PHE A 43 -9.82 27.89 -26.28
N VAL A 44 -9.52 26.59 -26.07
CA VAL A 44 -10.30 25.75 -25.19
C VAL A 44 -9.79 25.88 -23.77
N TYR A 45 -10.68 26.09 -22.80
CA TYR A 45 -10.35 26.20 -21.38
C TYR A 45 -11.18 25.21 -20.58
N VAL A 46 -10.69 24.82 -19.40
CA VAL A 46 -11.51 24.06 -18.46
C VAL A 46 -12.49 25.00 -17.78
N ARG A 47 -13.77 24.79 -18.05
CA ARG A 47 -14.88 25.54 -17.47
C ARG A 47 -15.17 25.07 -16.04
N LYS A 48 -15.04 23.76 -15.78
CA LYS A 48 -15.39 23.16 -14.49
C LYS A 48 -14.59 21.89 -14.26
N TRP A 49 -14.09 21.74 -13.03
CA TRP A 49 -13.50 20.52 -12.51
C TRP A 49 -14.49 19.83 -11.59
N LEU A 50 -14.53 18.48 -11.61
CA LEU A 50 -15.42 17.66 -10.80
C LEU A 50 -14.68 16.43 -10.31
N SER A 51 -14.93 16.00 -9.08
CA SER A 51 -14.53 14.71 -8.55
C SER A 51 -15.73 13.79 -8.44
N SER A 52 -15.58 12.53 -8.85
CA SER A 52 -16.62 11.50 -8.66
C SER A 52 -16.74 11.06 -7.20
N ASN A 53 -15.69 11.29 -6.41
CA ASN A 53 -15.67 10.96 -4.98
C ASN A 53 -14.83 11.98 -4.20
N PRO A 54 -15.41 13.10 -3.77
CA PRO A 54 -14.70 14.13 -3.02
C PRO A 54 -14.17 13.68 -1.66
N ALA A 55 -14.72 12.60 -1.06
CA ALA A 55 -14.21 12.03 0.16
C ALA A 55 -12.86 11.34 -0.03
N VAL A 56 -12.52 10.93 -1.26
CA VAL A 56 -11.23 10.32 -1.61
C VAL A 56 -10.26 11.37 -2.15
N ALA A 57 -10.72 12.19 -3.11
CA ALA A 57 -9.90 13.26 -3.69
C ALA A 57 -10.78 14.43 -4.11
N THR A 58 -10.41 15.63 -3.71
CA THR A 58 -11.02 16.89 -4.15
C THR A 58 -10.25 17.48 -5.32
N VAL A 59 -10.87 18.42 -6.05
CA VAL A 59 -10.21 19.18 -7.11
C VAL A 59 -10.62 20.62 -7.06
N SER A 60 -9.66 21.53 -7.12
CA SER A 60 -9.88 22.97 -7.13
C SER A 60 -10.21 23.50 -8.53
N SER A 61 -10.70 24.74 -8.63
CA SER A 61 -11.02 25.40 -9.89
C SER A 61 -9.84 25.54 -10.85
N ASN A 62 -8.63 25.49 -10.35
CA ASN A 62 -7.41 25.56 -11.15
C ASN A 62 -6.83 24.17 -11.52
N GLY A 63 -7.51 23.06 -11.18
CA GLY A 63 -7.09 21.68 -11.50
C GLY A 63 -6.11 21.09 -10.50
N THR A 64 -5.92 21.68 -9.31
CA THR A 64 -5.14 21.02 -8.25
C THR A 64 -6.00 19.98 -7.55
N VAL A 65 -5.58 18.74 -7.63
CA VAL A 65 -6.18 17.57 -6.97
C VAL A 65 -5.53 17.41 -5.60
N THR A 66 -6.35 17.22 -4.56
CA THR A 66 -5.91 16.99 -3.18
C THR A 66 -6.45 15.65 -2.70
N ALA A 67 -5.58 14.81 -2.14
CA ALA A 67 -5.99 13.56 -1.53
C ALA A 67 -6.58 13.78 -0.14
N GLU A 68 -7.73 13.16 0.13
CA GLU A 68 -8.44 13.24 1.41
C GLU A 68 -8.43 11.91 2.18
N SER A 69 -8.68 10.79 1.49
CA SER A 69 -8.63 9.45 2.07
C SER A 69 -8.24 8.40 1.03
N SER A 70 -7.84 7.21 1.48
CA SER A 70 -7.50 6.11 0.56
C SER A 70 -8.71 5.65 -0.26
N GLY A 71 -8.48 5.34 -1.53
CA GLY A 71 -9.53 4.91 -2.46
C GLY A 71 -9.25 5.31 -3.90
N LYS A 72 -10.30 5.33 -4.72
CA LYS A 72 -10.24 5.78 -6.12
C LYS A 72 -11.27 6.86 -6.38
N ALA A 73 -10.90 7.85 -7.16
CA ALA A 73 -11.76 8.89 -7.67
C ALA A 73 -11.47 9.16 -9.15
N VAL A 74 -12.46 9.62 -9.91
CA VAL A 74 -12.28 10.11 -11.27
C VAL A 74 -12.43 11.63 -11.24
N ILE A 75 -11.37 12.32 -11.64
CA ILE A 75 -11.39 13.77 -11.85
C ILE A 75 -11.81 14.05 -13.29
N SER A 76 -12.81 14.88 -13.45
CA SER A 76 -13.34 15.26 -14.74
C SER A 76 -13.14 16.76 -14.99
N ALA A 77 -12.61 17.10 -16.17
CA ALA A 77 -12.50 18.45 -16.66
C ALA A 77 -13.53 18.68 -17.77
N VAL A 78 -14.48 19.56 -17.53
CA VAL A 78 -15.46 19.99 -18.55
C VAL A 78 -14.91 21.22 -19.24
N THR A 79 -14.65 21.12 -20.55
CA THR A 79 -14.09 22.23 -21.34
C THR A 79 -15.15 23.19 -21.87
N THR A 80 -14.72 24.36 -22.34
CA THR A 80 -15.58 25.33 -23.02
C THR A 80 -16.13 24.80 -24.35
N ALA A 81 -15.45 23.79 -24.95
CA ALA A 81 -15.93 23.10 -26.16
C ALA A 81 -16.92 21.96 -25.86
N GLY A 82 -17.35 21.80 -24.59
CA GLY A 82 -18.32 20.77 -24.18
C GLY A 82 -17.72 19.36 -23.98
N GLN A 83 -16.42 19.20 -24.15
CA GLN A 83 -15.73 17.91 -23.91
C GLN A 83 -15.61 17.62 -22.43
N VAL A 84 -15.65 16.34 -22.06
CA VAL A 84 -15.41 15.84 -20.70
C VAL A 84 -14.17 14.95 -20.71
N LEU A 85 -13.07 15.47 -20.22
CA LEU A 85 -11.80 14.75 -20.08
C LEU A 85 -11.72 14.14 -18.68
N ARG A 86 -11.17 12.96 -18.56
CA ARG A 86 -11.13 12.21 -17.29
C ARG A 86 -9.72 11.76 -16.94
N CYS A 87 -9.41 11.82 -15.63
CA CYS A 87 -8.20 11.28 -15.04
C CYS A 87 -8.58 10.43 -13.81
N THR A 88 -8.07 9.21 -13.74
CA THR A 88 -8.27 8.33 -12.58
C THR A 88 -7.21 8.61 -11.53
N VAL A 89 -7.65 8.94 -10.33
CA VAL A 89 -6.77 9.16 -9.18
C VAL A 89 -6.91 7.98 -8.22
N THR A 90 -5.80 7.35 -7.89
CA THR A 90 -5.72 6.36 -6.82
C THR A 90 -5.06 7.03 -5.62
N VAL A 91 -5.71 7.01 -4.48
CA VAL A 91 -5.14 7.49 -3.23
C VAL A 91 -4.81 6.29 -2.35
N THR A 92 -3.55 6.19 -1.95
CA THR A 92 -3.05 5.21 -0.98
C THR A 92 -2.70 5.89 0.33
N SER A 93 -2.66 5.15 1.44
CA SER A 93 -2.25 5.68 2.74
C SER A 93 -1.24 4.75 3.39
N GLU A 94 -0.11 5.33 3.79
CA GLU A 94 0.91 4.65 4.60
C GLU A 94 0.74 4.95 6.11
N VAL A 95 -0.17 5.84 6.48
CA VAL A 95 -0.44 6.16 7.90
C VAL A 95 -0.95 4.91 8.61
N GLY A 96 -0.32 4.57 9.72
CA GLY A 96 -0.64 3.38 10.50
C GLY A 96 -0.18 2.05 9.88
N ARG A 97 0.61 2.06 8.80
CA ARG A 97 1.20 0.84 8.24
C ARG A 97 2.11 0.19 9.27
N VAL A 98 1.86 -1.09 9.54
CA VAL A 98 2.76 -1.92 10.35
C VAL A 98 3.88 -2.46 9.47
N THR A 99 5.09 -2.49 9.99
CA THR A 99 6.24 -3.13 9.34
C THR A 99 7.02 -3.90 10.40
N LEU A 100 7.16 -5.20 10.19
CA LEU A 100 7.97 -6.07 11.06
C LEU A 100 9.45 -5.99 10.69
N SER A 101 10.33 -6.22 11.67
CA SER A 101 11.78 -6.27 11.47
C SER A 101 12.23 -7.45 10.61
N LYS A 102 11.37 -8.47 10.48
CA LYS A 102 11.59 -9.68 9.67
C LYS A 102 10.27 -10.16 9.10
N ASN A 103 10.31 -10.70 7.88
CA ASN A 103 9.18 -11.38 7.24
C ASN A 103 9.26 -12.91 7.36
N ALA A 104 10.45 -13.43 7.74
CA ALA A 104 10.69 -14.86 7.99
C ALA A 104 11.60 -15.06 9.20
N MET A 105 11.48 -16.20 9.90
CA MET A 105 12.26 -16.57 11.08
C MET A 105 12.45 -18.09 11.13
N LEU A 106 13.69 -18.53 11.36
CA LEU A 106 14.04 -19.92 11.55
C LEU A 106 14.43 -20.17 13.01
N LEU A 107 13.69 -21.02 13.70
CA LEU A 107 13.97 -21.45 15.08
C LEU A 107 14.37 -22.92 15.05
N GLN A 108 15.66 -23.20 15.18
CA GLN A 108 16.25 -24.52 14.95
C GLN A 108 15.83 -25.61 15.97
N SER A 109 15.33 -25.19 17.14
CA SER A 109 14.94 -26.12 18.20
C SER A 109 13.78 -25.57 19.03
N VAL A 110 12.99 -26.48 19.60
CA VAL A 110 11.99 -26.15 20.61
C VAL A 110 12.67 -25.46 21.81
N GLY A 111 12.06 -24.39 22.32
CA GLY A 111 12.61 -23.52 23.36
C GLY A 111 13.46 -22.36 22.83
N ALA A 112 13.89 -22.39 21.56
CA ALA A 112 14.57 -21.25 20.96
C ALA A 112 13.63 -20.02 20.92
N SER A 113 14.21 -18.85 21.14
CA SER A 113 13.44 -17.59 21.11
C SER A 113 14.16 -16.53 20.33
N GLN A 114 13.39 -15.72 19.60
CA GLN A 114 13.91 -14.58 18.84
C GLN A 114 12.96 -13.40 18.95
N LYS A 115 13.53 -12.19 19.04
CA LYS A 115 12.78 -10.93 19.12
C LYS A 115 12.33 -10.48 17.75
N LEU A 116 11.03 -10.26 17.61
CA LEU A 116 10.41 -9.60 16.47
C LEU A 116 9.98 -8.20 16.93
N THR A 117 10.35 -7.19 16.18
CA THR A 117 9.93 -5.81 16.45
C THR A 117 9.02 -5.31 15.35
N ALA A 118 8.07 -4.44 15.70
CA ALA A 118 7.17 -3.81 14.76
C ALA A 118 7.34 -2.30 14.81
N GLN A 119 7.26 -1.67 13.64
CA GLN A 119 7.16 -0.23 13.48
C GLN A 119 5.79 0.10 12.90
N VAL A 120 5.16 1.15 13.41
CA VAL A 120 3.92 1.69 12.86
C VAL A 120 4.22 3.04 12.25
N ALA A 121 3.98 3.18 10.96
CA ALA A 121 4.22 4.43 10.25
C ALA A 121 3.34 5.53 10.86
N GLY A 122 3.97 6.65 11.18
CA GLY A 122 3.27 7.76 11.79
C GLY A 122 3.35 7.84 13.30
N GLN A 123 3.96 6.88 13.96
CA GLN A 123 4.14 6.96 15.42
C GLN A 123 5.55 7.43 15.77
N THR A 124 5.67 8.61 16.39
CA THR A 124 6.92 9.09 16.95
C THR A 124 7.31 8.19 18.13
N SER A 125 8.35 7.44 17.93
CA SER A 125 8.80 6.23 18.62
C SER A 125 9.23 6.35 20.08
N LYS A 126 8.51 7.06 20.94
CA LYS A 126 8.75 6.99 22.40
C LYS A 126 7.94 5.90 23.12
N LYS A 127 6.94 5.29 22.49
CA LYS A 127 6.25 4.10 22.99
C LYS A 127 6.68 2.88 22.18
N LYS A 128 7.42 1.97 22.79
CA LYS A 128 7.63 0.61 22.24
C LYS A 128 6.25 -0.05 22.10
N ASN A 129 5.90 -0.46 20.86
CA ASN A 129 4.66 -1.17 20.51
C ASN A 129 3.37 -0.55 21.07
N PRO A 130 2.97 0.67 20.68
CA PRO A 130 1.77 1.29 21.23
C PRO A 130 0.53 0.58 20.70
N GLY A 131 -0.11 -0.24 21.53
CA GLY A 131 -1.41 -0.84 21.25
C GLY A 131 -1.41 -1.96 20.22
N LEU A 132 -0.24 -2.53 19.84
CA LEU A 132 -0.21 -3.68 18.95
C LEU A 132 -0.67 -4.95 19.65
N THR A 133 -1.54 -5.69 18.98
CA THR A 133 -1.90 -7.06 19.35
C THR A 133 -1.02 -8.03 18.58
N TRP A 134 -0.34 -8.92 19.31
CA TRP A 134 0.45 -10.00 18.72
C TRP A 134 -0.33 -11.30 18.74
N LEU A 135 -0.37 -12.00 17.60
CA LEU A 135 -1.06 -13.27 17.45
C LEU A 135 -0.16 -14.30 16.77
N SER A 136 -0.33 -15.57 17.13
CA SER A 136 0.23 -16.71 16.40
C SER A 136 -0.90 -17.48 15.74
N SER A 137 -0.73 -17.86 14.48
CA SER A 137 -1.66 -18.75 13.77
C SER A 137 -1.63 -20.17 14.30
N ASN A 138 -0.50 -20.57 14.92
CA ASN A 138 -0.34 -21.89 15.54
C ASN A 138 0.48 -21.80 16.85
N PRO A 139 -0.16 -21.52 17.99
CA PRO A 139 0.52 -21.43 19.28
C PRO A 139 1.14 -22.73 19.79
N ALA A 140 0.82 -23.88 19.19
CA ALA A 140 1.47 -25.15 19.49
C ALA A 140 2.85 -25.27 18.83
N VAL A 141 3.12 -24.49 17.76
CA VAL A 141 4.42 -24.43 17.07
C VAL A 141 5.24 -23.25 17.56
N ALA A 142 4.66 -22.06 17.56
CA ALA A 142 5.36 -20.86 18.04
C ALA A 142 4.39 -19.95 18.80
N ARG A 143 4.84 -19.41 19.93
CA ARG A 143 4.10 -18.41 20.71
C ARG A 143 4.78 -17.06 20.60
N VAL A 144 4.01 -16.00 20.77
CA VAL A 144 4.54 -14.63 20.80
C VAL A 144 4.03 -13.92 22.05
N SER A 145 4.93 -13.21 22.74
CA SER A 145 4.57 -12.39 23.89
C SER A 145 4.08 -11.00 23.46
N ALA A 146 3.46 -10.26 24.37
CA ALA A 146 2.96 -8.91 24.12
C ALA A 146 4.05 -7.91 23.70
N ASP A 147 5.31 -8.19 23.99
CA ASP A 147 6.46 -7.39 23.58
C ASP A 147 7.15 -7.92 22.29
N GLY A 148 6.60 -8.96 21.64
CA GLY A 148 7.08 -9.50 20.37
C GLY A 148 8.23 -10.52 20.50
N LEU A 149 8.42 -11.14 21.68
CA LEU A 149 9.34 -12.30 21.79
C LEU A 149 8.63 -13.54 21.25
N VAL A 150 9.17 -14.10 20.18
CA VAL A 150 8.68 -15.34 19.57
C VAL A 150 9.44 -16.51 20.16
N THR A 151 8.73 -17.52 20.66
CA THR A 151 9.30 -18.72 21.29
C THR A 151 8.79 -19.97 20.60
N ALA A 152 9.70 -20.85 20.18
CA ALA A 152 9.40 -22.15 19.62
C ALA A 152 8.82 -23.09 20.68
N VAL A 153 7.69 -23.74 20.39
CA VAL A 153 6.97 -24.65 21.30
C VAL A 153 6.97 -26.07 20.77
N GLY A 154 6.87 -26.26 19.47
CA GLY A 154 6.88 -27.54 18.79
C GLY A 154 7.34 -27.42 17.35
N ASP A 155 7.70 -28.55 16.73
CA ASP A 155 8.09 -28.58 15.32
C ASP A 155 6.94 -28.16 14.41
N GLY A 156 7.26 -27.50 13.30
CA GLY A 156 6.28 -27.08 12.30
C GLY A 156 6.41 -25.64 11.87
N GLU A 157 5.30 -25.09 11.39
CA GLU A 157 5.24 -23.74 10.83
C GLU A 157 4.10 -22.93 11.48
N ALA A 158 4.34 -21.64 11.66
CA ALA A 158 3.38 -20.69 12.18
C ALA A 158 3.58 -19.31 11.53
N MET A 159 2.55 -18.49 11.59
CA MET A 159 2.60 -17.08 11.20
C MET A 159 2.40 -16.22 12.45
N ILE A 160 3.31 -15.30 12.69
CA ILE A 160 3.21 -14.30 13.76
C ILE A 160 2.73 -13.00 13.16
N LEU A 161 1.63 -12.46 13.68
CA LEU A 161 1.02 -11.21 13.24
C LEU A 161 1.18 -10.14 14.32
N ALA A 162 1.47 -8.92 13.86
CA ALA A 162 1.32 -7.70 14.67
C ALA A 162 0.19 -6.86 14.08
N ILE A 163 -0.82 -6.54 14.88
CA ILE A 163 -2.08 -5.93 14.43
C ILE A 163 -2.30 -4.64 15.21
N THR A 164 -2.57 -3.52 14.52
CA THR A 164 -2.99 -2.26 15.17
C THR A 164 -4.46 -2.32 15.58
N PRO A 165 -4.91 -1.42 16.51
CA PRO A 165 -6.34 -1.31 16.86
C PRO A 165 -7.26 -1.03 15.67
N GLU A 166 -6.74 -0.40 14.62
CA GLU A 166 -7.47 -0.11 13.37
C GLU A 166 -7.49 -1.31 12.40
N GLY A 167 -6.93 -2.47 12.81
CA GLY A 167 -6.93 -3.71 12.01
C GLY A 167 -5.85 -3.78 10.92
N ARG A 168 -4.86 -2.89 10.92
CA ARG A 168 -3.71 -2.99 10.01
C ARG A 168 -2.71 -3.99 10.58
N ALA A 169 -2.20 -4.87 9.74
CA ALA A 169 -1.32 -5.94 10.18
C ALA A 169 -0.12 -6.13 9.27
N ASP A 170 0.93 -6.71 9.84
CA ASP A 170 2.04 -7.32 9.12
C ASP A 170 2.36 -8.68 9.73
N ALA A 171 2.98 -9.57 8.95
CA ALA A 171 3.19 -10.96 9.31
C ALA A 171 4.64 -11.39 9.14
N CYS A 172 5.12 -12.23 10.08
CA CYS A 172 6.36 -12.96 9.98
C CYS A 172 6.09 -14.46 9.98
N TYR A 173 6.62 -15.18 9.01
CA TYR A 173 6.54 -16.64 8.95
C TYR A 173 7.63 -17.25 9.80
N VAL A 174 7.26 -18.29 10.57
CA VAL A 174 8.17 -18.96 11.51
C VAL A 174 8.20 -20.46 11.21
N ALA A 175 9.38 -20.98 10.90
CA ALA A 175 9.61 -22.42 10.82
C ALA A 175 10.42 -22.88 12.04
N VAL A 176 9.97 -23.97 12.67
CA VAL A 176 10.55 -24.49 13.93
C VAL A 176 11.02 -25.92 13.74
N GLY A 177 12.19 -26.24 14.30
CA GLY A 177 12.74 -27.59 14.38
C GLY A 177 12.93 -28.23 13.00
N ALA A 178 12.34 -29.40 12.74
CA ALA A 178 12.45 -30.11 11.47
C ALA A 178 12.00 -29.26 10.26
N ALA A 179 11.02 -28.40 10.43
CA ALA A 179 10.58 -27.48 9.38
C ALA A 179 11.64 -26.40 9.08
N ALA A 180 12.34 -25.90 10.11
CA ALA A 180 13.40 -24.92 9.93
C ALA A 180 14.62 -25.47 9.18
N TRP A 181 14.93 -26.77 9.33
CA TRP A 181 16.07 -27.41 8.65
C TRP A 181 15.91 -27.54 7.14
N ARG A 182 14.72 -27.29 6.59
CA ARG A 182 14.46 -27.30 5.15
C ARG A 182 15.00 -26.08 4.43
N PHE A 183 15.26 -25.00 5.17
CA PHE A 183 15.72 -23.73 4.64
C PHE A 183 17.14 -23.43 5.11
N ARG A 184 17.97 -22.91 4.21
CA ARG A 184 19.35 -22.51 4.51
C ARG A 184 19.43 -21.17 5.21
N SER A 185 18.42 -20.30 4.96
CA SER A 185 18.34 -18.97 5.53
C SER A 185 16.89 -18.49 5.68
N GLU A 186 16.70 -17.39 6.43
CA GLU A 186 15.40 -16.70 6.54
C GLU A 186 14.96 -16.10 5.19
N GLU A 187 15.93 -15.69 4.33
CA GLU A 187 15.66 -15.19 2.99
C GLU A 187 15.08 -16.28 2.09
N GLU A 188 15.62 -17.49 2.11
CA GLU A 188 15.10 -18.62 1.33
C GLU A 188 13.67 -18.96 1.74
N LEU A 189 13.36 -18.95 3.03
CA LEU A 189 11.99 -19.11 3.52
C LEU A 189 11.08 -17.98 2.99
N ALA A 190 11.51 -16.73 3.08
CA ALA A 190 10.75 -15.58 2.61
C ALA A 190 10.49 -15.61 1.10
N GLU A 191 11.50 -16.00 0.30
CA GLU A 191 11.37 -16.13 -1.16
C GLU A 191 10.37 -17.23 -1.54
N THR A 192 10.44 -18.38 -0.87
CA THR A 192 9.52 -19.51 -1.11
C THR A 192 8.08 -19.09 -0.87
N LEU A 193 7.81 -18.32 0.18
CA LEU A 193 6.48 -17.79 0.50
C LEU A 193 5.99 -16.77 -0.54
N THR A 194 6.89 -15.94 -1.07
CA THR A 194 6.56 -14.95 -2.10
C THR A 194 6.18 -15.63 -3.42
N LEU A 195 6.87 -16.71 -3.80
CA LEU A 195 6.65 -17.44 -5.05
C LEU A 195 5.39 -18.32 -5.01
N THR A 196 5.08 -18.91 -3.87
CA THR A 196 4.00 -19.90 -3.75
C THR A 196 2.70 -19.32 -3.22
N GLY A 197 2.75 -18.18 -2.52
CA GLY A 197 1.60 -17.58 -1.83
C GLY A 197 1.01 -18.46 -0.73
N GLN A 198 1.69 -19.56 -0.41
CA GLN A 198 1.27 -20.55 0.59
C GLN A 198 2.46 -20.91 1.49
N LEU A 199 2.17 -21.29 2.73
CA LEU A 199 3.14 -21.96 3.57
C LEU A 199 3.57 -23.26 2.87
N PRO A 200 4.88 -23.58 2.82
CA PRO A 200 5.42 -24.70 2.03
C PRO A 200 4.89 -26.08 2.40
N TYR A 201 4.01 -26.20 3.38
CA TYR A 201 3.30 -27.45 3.72
C TYR A 201 2.02 -27.14 4.51
N SER A 202 0.91 -26.94 3.83
CA SER A 202 -0.38 -27.33 4.36
C SER A 202 -0.83 -28.60 3.65
N ASP A 203 -0.28 -29.77 3.99
CA ASP A 203 -1.05 -30.98 3.71
C ASP A 203 -2.26 -30.91 4.61
N GLY A 204 -3.42 -30.73 3.97
CA GLY A 204 -4.71 -30.87 4.63
C GLY A 204 -4.87 -32.27 5.20
N LYS A 205 -4.46 -32.44 6.44
CA LYS A 205 -4.90 -33.49 7.36
C LYS A 205 -5.13 -32.89 8.73
#